data_3d7ade5fabc2bd884d136ce199e5d22b
#
_entry.id   3d7ade5fabc2bd884d136ce199e5d22b
#
_cell.length_a   1.000
_cell.length_b   1.000
_cell.length_c   1.000
_cell.angle_alpha   90.00
_cell.angle_beta   90.00
_cell.angle_gamma   90.00
#
_symmetry.space_group_name_H-M   'P 1'
#
loop_
_entity.id
_entity.type
_entity.pdbx_description
1 polymer ?
#
loop_
_entity_poly.entity_id
_entity_poly.type
_entity_poly.pdbx_seq_one_letter_code
_entity_poly.pdbx_strand_id
1 'polypeptide(L)'
;MLKKVPHRLYLTEDQMPKQWYNLRADMKEKCDPLLNPATMQPIKEADLYPVFCEKLAAQEMDNDTRYFDIPEEIQDFYKMYRPSPLIRAYNLEKALGTPAKIYYKFEGNNTSGSHKLNSAIAQAYYAKEQGLTSLNTETGAGQWGTALAEACSYYNIPLTVFMVKCSYEQKPFRKIVMQTFGA
;
A
#
# COMPACT_ATOMS: atom_id res chain seq x y z
N MET A 1 20.09 -35.22 8.19
CA MET A 1 20.19 -33.76 8.38
C MET A 1 18.94 -33.09 7.81
N LEU A 2 18.14 -32.42 8.62
CA LEU A 2 17.06 -31.59 8.13
C LEU A 2 17.63 -30.49 7.22
N LYS A 3 17.19 -30.40 5.95
CA LYS A 3 17.64 -29.34 5.05
C LYS A 3 17.34 -27.99 5.69
N LYS A 4 18.36 -27.17 5.89
CA LYS A 4 18.21 -25.80 6.38
C LYS A 4 17.37 -25.00 5.38
N VAL A 5 16.33 -24.30 5.85
CA VAL A 5 15.51 -23.43 5.00
C VAL A 5 16.41 -22.36 4.37
N PRO A 6 16.25 -22.05 3.08
CA PRO A 6 17.02 -20.99 2.43
C PRO A 6 16.86 -19.64 3.15
N HIS A 7 17.88 -18.77 3.08
CA HIS A 7 17.80 -17.42 3.63
C HIS A 7 16.74 -16.57 2.91
N ARG A 8 16.55 -16.79 1.62
CA ARG A 8 15.58 -16.06 0.79
C ARG A 8 14.61 -17.03 0.16
N LEU A 9 13.34 -16.71 0.26
CA LEU A 9 12.25 -17.44 -0.38
C LEU A 9 11.54 -16.48 -1.33
N TYR A 10 11.32 -16.92 -2.55
CA TYR A 10 10.59 -16.19 -3.59
C TYR A 10 9.40 -17.04 -4.04
N LEU A 11 8.31 -16.36 -4.35
CA LEU A 11 7.24 -16.93 -5.16
C LEU A 11 7.54 -16.66 -6.64
N THR A 12 6.95 -17.44 -7.51
CA THR A 12 6.95 -17.20 -8.96
C THR A 12 5.77 -16.27 -9.34
N GLU A 13 5.78 -15.73 -10.55
CA GLU A 13 4.71 -14.82 -10.99
C GLU A 13 3.33 -15.48 -11.01
N ASP A 14 3.26 -16.74 -11.38
CA ASP A 14 2.03 -17.54 -11.39
C ASP A 14 1.45 -17.79 -10.00
N GLN A 15 2.27 -17.65 -8.95
CA GLN A 15 1.86 -17.75 -7.55
C GLN A 15 1.43 -16.40 -6.95
N MET A 16 1.48 -15.32 -7.72
CA MET A 16 1.01 -14.02 -7.27
C MET A 16 -0.52 -14.03 -7.08
N PRO A 17 -1.02 -13.42 -5.99
CA PRO A 17 -2.46 -13.33 -5.76
C PRO A 17 -3.13 -12.48 -6.85
N LYS A 18 -4.28 -12.94 -7.33
CA LYS A 18 -5.13 -12.23 -8.30
C LYS A 18 -6.28 -11.46 -7.63
N GLN A 19 -6.42 -11.60 -6.32
CA GLN A 19 -7.48 -10.99 -5.54
C GLN A 19 -6.91 -10.38 -4.26
N TRP A 20 -7.49 -9.26 -3.82
CA TRP A 20 -7.30 -8.74 -2.47
C TRP A 20 -8.28 -9.42 -1.52
N TYR A 21 -7.79 -9.79 -0.35
CA TYR A 21 -8.60 -10.37 0.69
C TYR A 21 -9.14 -9.28 1.63
N ASN A 22 -10.45 -9.26 1.82
CA ASN A 22 -11.12 -8.39 2.78
C ASN A 22 -11.32 -9.15 4.10
N LEU A 23 -10.48 -8.87 5.07
CA LEU A 23 -10.53 -9.49 6.40
C LEU A 23 -11.89 -9.28 7.08
N ARG A 24 -12.55 -8.15 6.86
CA ARG A 24 -13.83 -7.80 7.51
C ARG A 24 -14.93 -8.82 7.20
N ALA A 25 -14.92 -9.42 6.02
CA ALA A 25 -15.88 -10.44 5.63
C ALA A 25 -15.85 -11.69 6.56
N ASP A 26 -14.68 -12.03 7.08
CA ASP A 26 -14.46 -13.22 7.90
C ASP A 26 -14.35 -12.91 9.41
N MET A 27 -14.48 -11.66 9.82
CA MET A 27 -14.45 -11.32 11.24
C MET A 27 -15.71 -11.79 11.94
N LYS A 28 -15.55 -12.51 13.06
CA LYS A 28 -16.66 -12.96 13.91
C LYS A 28 -17.45 -11.79 14.49
N GLU A 29 -16.70 -10.80 14.96
CA GLU A 29 -17.24 -9.53 15.43
C GLU A 29 -16.88 -8.46 14.40
N LYS A 30 -17.89 -7.85 13.80
CA LYS A 30 -17.69 -6.78 12.81
C LYS A 30 -17.10 -5.56 13.51
N CYS A 31 -16.26 -4.83 12.78
CA CYS A 31 -15.72 -3.55 13.26
C CYS A 31 -16.85 -2.55 13.51
N ASP A 32 -16.68 -1.70 14.52
CA ASP A 32 -17.54 -0.55 14.68
C ASP A 32 -17.49 0.33 13.42
N PRO A 33 -18.61 0.97 13.06
CA PRO A 33 -18.65 1.84 11.90
C PRO A 33 -17.74 3.06 12.10
N LEU A 34 -17.14 3.53 11.03
CA LEU A 34 -16.47 4.83 11.03
C LEU A 34 -17.51 5.93 11.33
N LEU A 35 -17.13 6.92 12.12
CA LEU A 35 -18.00 8.02 12.48
C LEU A 35 -17.65 9.29 11.69
N ASN A 36 -18.67 9.99 11.22
CA ASN A 36 -18.52 11.32 10.65
C ASN A 36 -18.11 12.29 11.78
N PRO A 37 -16.97 12.98 11.68
CA PRO A 37 -16.44 13.80 12.77
C PRO A 37 -17.32 15.00 13.11
N ALA A 38 -18.17 15.47 12.19
CA ALA A 38 -19.07 16.60 12.42
C ALA A 38 -20.37 16.19 13.11
N THR A 39 -20.88 14.98 12.84
CA THR A 39 -22.18 14.52 13.33
C THR A 39 -22.09 13.43 14.38
N MET A 40 -20.92 12.79 14.51
CA MET A 40 -20.69 11.60 15.35
C MET A 40 -21.64 10.42 15.03
N GLN A 41 -22.20 10.42 13.82
CA GLN A 41 -23.03 9.32 13.31
C GLN A 41 -22.22 8.43 12.38
N PRO A 42 -22.58 7.15 12.20
CA PRO A 42 -21.96 6.29 11.21
C PRO A 42 -21.91 6.95 9.83
N ILE A 43 -20.72 6.93 9.19
CA ILE A 43 -20.56 7.50 7.86
C ILE A 43 -21.29 6.68 6.81
N LYS A 44 -21.68 7.37 5.74
CA LYS A 44 -22.13 6.75 4.48
C LYS A 44 -20.97 6.76 3.49
N GLU A 45 -21.05 5.93 2.47
CA GLU A 45 -20.04 5.87 1.41
C GLU A 45 -19.75 7.27 0.80
N ALA A 46 -20.82 8.07 0.55
CA ALA A 46 -20.70 9.41 0.02
C ALA A 46 -19.92 10.39 0.91
N ASP A 47 -19.85 10.15 2.21
CA ASP A 47 -19.05 10.97 3.13
C ASP A 47 -17.53 10.78 2.89
N LEU A 48 -17.11 9.71 2.20
CA LEU A 48 -15.72 9.43 1.84
C LEU A 48 -15.30 10.05 0.50
N TYR A 49 -16.23 10.42 -0.39
CA TYR A 49 -15.92 10.94 -1.73
C TYR A 49 -15.07 12.21 -1.75
N PRO A 50 -15.14 13.13 -0.76
CA PRO A 50 -14.21 14.25 -0.71
C PRO A 50 -12.74 13.86 -0.53
N VAL A 51 -12.47 12.63 -0.05
CA VAL A 51 -11.12 12.16 0.30
C VAL A 51 -10.66 11.01 -0.59
N PHE A 52 -11.59 10.14 -1.02
CA PHE A 52 -11.31 8.95 -1.82
C PHE A 52 -12.15 8.92 -3.09
N CYS A 53 -11.64 8.31 -4.15
CA CYS A 53 -12.48 7.99 -5.31
C CYS A 53 -13.57 6.96 -4.93
N GLU A 54 -14.67 6.96 -5.68
CA GLU A 54 -15.87 6.18 -5.38
C GLU A 54 -15.59 4.68 -5.21
N LYS A 55 -14.74 4.11 -6.08
CA LYS A 55 -14.40 2.68 -6.00
C LYS A 55 -13.67 2.31 -4.71
N LEU A 56 -12.80 3.18 -4.21
CA LEU A 56 -12.11 2.97 -2.94
C LEU A 56 -13.06 3.17 -1.76
N ALA A 57 -13.94 4.16 -1.82
CA ALA A 57 -14.97 4.39 -0.81
C ALA A 57 -15.90 3.18 -0.68
N ALA A 58 -16.35 2.62 -1.82
CA ALA A 58 -17.16 1.42 -1.85
C ALA A 58 -16.43 0.22 -1.22
N GLN A 59 -15.16 -0.01 -1.55
CA GLN A 59 -14.36 -1.08 -0.95
C GLN A 59 -14.14 -0.88 0.56
N GLU A 60 -13.94 0.36 1.01
CA GLU A 60 -13.77 0.67 2.43
C GLU A 60 -15.05 0.40 3.23
N MET A 61 -16.22 0.61 2.64
CA MET A 61 -17.51 0.39 3.30
C MET A 61 -18.01 -1.06 3.20
N ASP A 62 -17.42 -1.89 2.35
CA ASP A 62 -17.82 -3.29 2.15
C ASP A 62 -17.28 -4.19 3.28
N ASN A 63 -18.20 -4.76 4.05
CA ASN A 63 -17.90 -5.68 5.13
C ASN A 63 -18.21 -7.17 4.79
N ASP A 64 -18.71 -7.45 3.60
CA ASP A 64 -19.30 -8.75 3.24
C ASP A 64 -18.58 -9.42 2.07
N THR A 65 -18.09 -8.67 1.10
CA THR A 65 -17.31 -9.21 -0.03
C THR A 65 -15.95 -9.69 0.45
N ARG A 66 -15.71 -10.98 0.38
CA ARG A 66 -14.47 -11.62 0.89
C ARG A 66 -13.24 -11.33 0.03
N TYR A 67 -13.41 -11.29 -1.28
CA TYR A 67 -12.32 -11.09 -2.24
C TYR A 67 -12.70 -10.06 -3.29
N PHE A 68 -11.78 -9.15 -3.57
CA PHE A 68 -11.88 -8.20 -4.67
C PHE A 68 -10.86 -8.57 -5.74
N ASP A 69 -11.28 -8.70 -6.98
CA ASP A 69 -10.37 -8.96 -8.10
C ASP A 69 -9.40 -7.80 -8.27
N ILE A 70 -8.11 -8.13 -8.43
CA ILE A 70 -7.09 -7.14 -8.76
C ILE A 70 -7.17 -6.88 -10.27
N PRO A 71 -7.41 -5.64 -10.72
CA PRO A 71 -7.38 -5.29 -12.13
C PRO A 71 -6.08 -5.74 -12.81
N GLU A 72 -6.16 -6.20 -14.04
CA GLU A 72 -5.02 -6.76 -14.79
C GLU A 72 -3.86 -5.75 -14.88
N GLU A 73 -4.16 -4.47 -15.12
CA GLU A 73 -3.17 -3.40 -15.18
C GLU A 73 -2.39 -3.24 -13.85
N ILE A 74 -3.07 -3.42 -12.72
CA ILE A 74 -2.40 -3.42 -11.40
C ILE A 74 -1.58 -4.70 -11.22
N GLN A 75 -2.08 -5.86 -11.66
CA GLN A 75 -1.33 -7.11 -11.60
C GLN A 75 -0.03 -7.01 -12.39
N ASP A 76 -0.05 -6.41 -13.58
CA ASP A 76 1.12 -6.20 -14.42
C ASP A 76 2.12 -5.23 -13.77
N PHE A 77 1.63 -4.17 -13.17
CA PHE A 77 2.50 -3.29 -12.38
C PHE A 77 3.17 -4.04 -11.22
N TYR A 78 2.41 -4.87 -10.50
CA TYR A 78 2.97 -5.66 -9.40
C TYR A 78 4.08 -6.62 -9.86
N LYS A 79 4.01 -7.20 -11.03
CA LYS A 79 5.04 -8.10 -11.56
C LYS A 79 6.40 -7.41 -11.73
N MET A 80 6.47 -6.08 -11.84
CA MET A 80 7.73 -5.35 -11.99
C MET A 80 8.62 -5.41 -10.73
N TYR A 81 8.03 -5.61 -9.53
CA TYR A 81 8.80 -5.61 -8.29
C TYR A 81 8.35 -6.64 -7.24
N ARG A 82 7.24 -7.31 -7.46
CA ARG A 82 6.72 -8.39 -6.62
C ARG A 82 6.91 -9.75 -7.30
N PRO A 83 6.97 -10.83 -6.53
CA PRO A 83 6.85 -10.90 -5.07
C PRO A 83 8.09 -10.38 -4.35
N SER A 84 7.91 -9.55 -3.33
CA SER A 84 9.05 -9.17 -2.49
C SER A 84 9.59 -10.39 -1.73
N PRO A 85 10.94 -10.50 -1.56
CA PRO A 85 11.55 -11.66 -0.92
C PRO A 85 11.05 -11.85 0.52
N LEU A 86 10.80 -13.09 0.92
CA LEU A 86 10.64 -13.48 2.32
C LEU A 86 11.99 -13.94 2.84
N ILE A 87 12.56 -13.20 3.78
CA ILE A 87 13.91 -13.45 4.29
C ILE A 87 13.86 -14.04 5.70
N ARG A 88 14.61 -15.11 5.91
CA ARG A 88 14.79 -15.72 7.23
C ARG A 88 15.84 -14.96 8.04
N ALA A 89 15.48 -14.51 9.23
CA ALA A 89 16.36 -13.71 10.11
C ALA A 89 17.20 -14.59 11.09
N TYR A 90 17.98 -15.50 10.56
CA TYR A 90 18.78 -16.46 11.38
C TYR A 90 19.66 -15.79 12.43
N ASN A 91 20.29 -14.65 12.10
CA ASN A 91 21.14 -13.94 13.04
C ASN A 91 20.34 -13.34 14.20
N LEU A 92 19.12 -12.84 13.93
CA LEU A 92 18.24 -12.33 14.96
C LEU A 92 17.74 -13.46 15.89
N GLU A 93 17.34 -14.60 15.30
CA GLU A 93 16.95 -15.79 16.07
C GLU A 93 18.07 -16.23 17.03
N LYS A 94 19.31 -16.26 16.52
CA LYS A 94 20.49 -16.60 17.33
C LYS A 94 20.76 -15.56 18.43
N ALA A 95 20.66 -14.27 18.11
CA ALA A 95 20.90 -13.20 19.07
C ALA A 95 19.86 -13.19 20.19
N LEU A 96 18.61 -13.54 19.90
CA LEU A 96 17.52 -13.63 20.86
C LEU A 96 17.49 -14.98 21.63
N GLY A 97 18.27 -15.97 21.20
CA GLY A 97 18.23 -17.31 21.82
C GLY A 97 16.85 -17.97 21.70
N THR A 98 16.05 -17.64 20.68
CA THR A 98 14.66 -18.07 20.56
C THR A 98 14.53 -19.31 19.66
N PRO A 99 13.60 -20.25 19.96
CA PRO A 99 13.22 -21.31 19.03
C PRO A 99 12.29 -20.81 17.90
N ALA A 100 11.78 -19.59 17.99
CA ALA A 100 10.90 -19.01 17.00
C ALA A 100 11.60 -18.85 15.64
N LYS A 101 10.85 -19.10 14.56
CA LYS A 101 11.30 -18.89 13.18
C LYS A 101 10.89 -17.50 12.75
N ILE A 102 11.86 -16.58 12.68
CA ILE A 102 11.60 -15.17 12.36
C ILE A 102 11.84 -14.91 10.88
N TYR A 103 10.85 -14.34 10.22
CA TYR A 103 10.91 -13.93 8.81
C TYR A 103 10.49 -12.49 8.66
N TYR A 104 10.99 -11.85 7.61
CA TYR A 104 10.51 -10.53 7.20
C TYR A 104 10.36 -10.43 5.68
N LYS A 105 9.36 -9.69 5.22
CA LYS A 105 9.20 -9.30 3.81
C LYS A 105 10.12 -8.11 3.55
N PHE A 106 11.00 -8.26 2.57
CA PHE A 106 11.94 -7.20 2.20
C PHE A 106 11.31 -6.30 1.13
N GLU A 107 10.75 -5.18 1.55
CA GLU A 107 10.09 -4.20 0.68
C GLU A 107 11.04 -3.09 0.18
N GLY A 108 12.33 -3.17 0.50
CA GLY A 108 13.35 -2.25 0.00
C GLY A 108 13.82 -2.54 -1.43
N ASN A 109 13.21 -3.52 -2.12
CA ASN A 109 13.54 -3.88 -3.50
C ASN A 109 12.69 -3.16 -4.56
N ASN A 110 11.76 -2.30 -4.15
CA ASN A 110 11.00 -1.44 -5.06
C ASN A 110 11.50 0.01 -5.01
N THR A 111 11.17 0.78 -6.02
CA THR A 111 11.67 2.15 -6.20
C THR A 111 11.15 3.13 -5.15
N SER A 112 9.97 2.90 -4.57
CA SER A 112 9.48 3.72 -3.45
C SER A 112 10.18 3.39 -2.12
N GLY A 113 10.88 2.26 -2.03
CA GLY A 113 11.56 1.78 -0.83
C GLY A 113 10.62 1.36 0.30
N SER A 114 9.35 1.09 0.03
CA SER A 114 8.38 0.66 1.05
C SER A 114 7.19 -0.12 0.47
N HIS A 115 6.49 -0.87 1.36
CA HIS A 115 5.25 -1.59 1.01
C HIS A 115 4.10 -0.67 0.56
N LYS A 116 4.20 0.64 0.78
CA LYS A 116 3.12 1.61 0.48
C LYS A 116 2.81 1.68 -1.02
N LEU A 117 3.77 1.35 -1.88
CA LEU A 117 3.55 1.28 -3.32
C LEU A 117 2.45 0.29 -3.69
N ASN A 118 2.29 -0.80 -2.91
CA ASN A 118 1.24 -1.80 -3.14
C ASN A 118 -0.17 -1.21 -3.10
N SER A 119 -0.43 -0.25 -2.19
CA SER A 119 -1.73 0.43 -2.13
C SER A 119 -1.77 1.69 -2.99
N ALA A 120 -0.66 2.40 -3.12
CA ALA A 120 -0.60 3.64 -3.89
C ALA A 120 -0.95 3.42 -5.36
N ILE A 121 -0.45 2.32 -5.95
CA ILE A 121 -0.75 1.99 -7.35
C ILE A 121 -2.24 1.72 -7.56
N ALA A 122 -2.89 1.03 -6.64
CA ALA A 122 -4.33 0.77 -6.73
C ALA A 122 -5.14 2.07 -6.59
N GLN A 123 -4.76 2.97 -5.68
CA GLN A 123 -5.44 4.25 -5.51
C GLN A 123 -5.29 5.14 -6.74
N ALA A 124 -4.10 5.22 -7.32
CA ALA A 124 -3.88 5.97 -8.56
C ALA A 124 -4.64 5.36 -9.75
N TYR A 125 -4.68 4.02 -9.86
CA TYR A 125 -5.46 3.33 -10.87
C TYR A 125 -6.95 3.69 -10.82
N TYR A 126 -7.58 3.55 -9.65
CA TYR A 126 -9.00 3.86 -9.51
C TYR A 126 -9.32 5.35 -9.69
N ALA A 127 -8.39 6.24 -9.33
CA ALA A 127 -8.52 7.66 -9.62
C ALA A 127 -8.51 7.93 -11.14
N LYS A 128 -7.61 7.27 -11.88
CA LYS A 128 -7.56 7.32 -13.34
C LYS A 128 -8.87 6.79 -13.97
N GLU A 129 -9.33 5.62 -13.51
CA GLU A 129 -10.57 5.00 -14.00
C GLU A 129 -11.80 5.90 -13.79
N GLN A 130 -11.84 6.62 -12.68
CA GLN A 130 -12.90 7.61 -12.39
C GLN A 130 -12.75 8.90 -13.21
N GLY A 131 -11.63 9.09 -13.91
CA GLY A 131 -11.36 10.30 -14.70
C GLY A 131 -10.93 11.51 -13.88
N LEU A 132 -10.34 11.28 -12.68
CA LEU A 132 -9.81 12.39 -11.89
C LEU A 132 -8.58 12.98 -12.57
N THR A 133 -8.54 14.31 -12.65
CA THR A 133 -7.50 15.05 -13.37
C THR A 133 -6.26 15.37 -12.53
N SER A 134 -6.35 15.23 -11.22
CA SER A 134 -5.23 15.44 -10.29
C SER A 134 -5.53 14.79 -8.95
N LEU A 135 -4.48 14.52 -8.19
CA LEU A 135 -4.57 14.04 -6.81
C LEU A 135 -3.84 14.96 -5.85
N ASN A 136 -4.32 14.97 -4.62
CA ASN A 136 -3.67 15.62 -3.49
C ASN A 136 -3.48 14.59 -2.38
N THR A 137 -2.38 14.69 -1.65
CA THR A 137 -2.16 13.86 -0.47
C THR A 137 -1.31 14.57 0.57
N GLU A 138 -1.41 14.10 1.81
CA GLU A 138 -0.46 14.45 2.84
C GLU A 138 0.58 13.33 3.02
N THR A 139 1.71 13.66 3.62
CA THR A 139 2.71 12.69 4.03
C THR A 139 3.50 13.17 5.25
N GLY A 140 3.67 12.32 6.25
CA GLY A 140 4.53 12.64 7.40
C GLY A 140 6.00 12.66 7.00
N ALA A 141 6.65 11.50 7.05
CA ALA A 141 8.08 11.35 6.74
C ALA A 141 8.42 11.16 5.24
N GLY A 142 7.43 11.23 4.35
CA GLY A 142 7.61 11.19 2.89
C GLY A 142 7.47 9.82 2.24
N GLN A 143 7.29 8.72 2.98
CA GLN A 143 7.16 7.39 2.36
C GLN A 143 5.87 7.24 1.54
N TRP A 144 4.75 7.70 2.07
CA TRP A 144 3.48 7.66 1.35
C TRP A 144 3.52 8.58 0.13
N GLY A 145 3.97 9.84 0.31
CA GLY A 145 4.11 10.79 -0.79
C GLY A 145 5.00 10.25 -1.91
N THR A 146 6.13 9.59 -1.57
CA THR A 146 7.01 8.95 -2.57
C THR A 146 6.28 7.83 -3.33
N ALA A 147 5.58 6.94 -2.63
CA ALA A 147 4.87 5.83 -3.27
C ALA A 147 3.73 6.31 -4.17
N LEU A 148 2.98 7.32 -3.72
CA LEU A 148 1.90 7.87 -4.54
C LEU A 148 2.44 8.71 -5.72
N ALA A 149 3.57 9.42 -5.55
CA ALA A 149 4.22 10.14 -6.64
C ALA A 149 4.65 9.17 -7.76
N GLU A 150 5.25 8.03 -7.41
CA GLU A 150 5.61 6.99 -8.37
C GLU A 150 4.37 6.42 -9.08
N ALA A 151 3.32 6.07 -8.34
CA ALA A 151 2.09 5.56 -8.91
C ALA A 151 1.39 6.57 -9.83
N CYS A 152 1.34 7.84 -9.42
CA CYS A 152 0.76 8.92 -10.23
C CYS A 152 1.58 9.20 -11.50
N SER A 153 2.90 9.12 -11.41
CA SER A 153 3.80 9.21 -12.58
C SER A 153 3.49 8.10 -13.59
N TYR A 154 3.31 6.87 -13.12
CA TYR A 154 2.98 5.73 -13.98
C TYR A 154 1.66 5.93 -14.73
N TYR A 155 0.64 6.48 -14.06
CA TYR A 155 -0.68 6.75 -14.66
C TYR A 155 -0.79 8.14 -15.29
N ASN A 156 0.27 8.94 -15.28
CA ASN A 156 0.28 10.31 -15.81
C ASN A 156 -0.79 11.21 -15.15
N ILE A 157 -0.92 11.13 -13.83
CA ILE A 157 -1.83 11.94 -13.02
C ILE A 157 -1.00 12.98 -12.25
N PRO A 158 -1.24 14.29 -12.40
CA PRO A 158 -0.61 15.31 -11.57
C PRO A 158 -0.87 15.09 -10.07
N LEU A 159 0.18 15.20 -9.26
CA LEU A 159 0.09 15.01 -7.81
C LEU A 159 0.66 16.21 -7.06
N THR A 160 -0.08 16.68 -6.04
CA THR A 160 0.42 17.61 -5.04
C THR A 160 0.57 16.92 -3.69
N VAL A 161 1.76 17.00 -3.09
CA VAL A 161 2.07 16.37 -1.81
C VAL A 161 2.32 17.42 -0.74
N PHE A 162 1.53 17.39 0.33
CA PHE A 162 1.71 18.19 1.52
C PHE A 162 2.53 17.41 2.55
N MET A 163 3.75 17.83 2.82
CA MET A 163 4.65 17.14 3.74
C MET A 163 4.76 17.89 5.07
N VAL A 164 4.75 17.14 6.18
CA VAL A 164 4.96 17.70 7.52
C VAL A 164 6.28 18.46 7.58
N LYS A 165 6.26 19.74 7.98
CA LYS A 165 7.37 20.68 7.91
C LYS A 165 8.67 20.16 8.54
N CYS A 166 8.62 19.66 9.76
CA CYS A 166 9.82 19.15 10.43
C CYS A 166 10.48 17.98 9.66
N SER A 167 9.66 17.08 9.08
CA SER A 167 10.18 15.97 8.26
C SER A 167 10.71 16.46 6.92
N TYR A 168 10.10 17.49 6.34
CA TYR A 168 10.56 18.11 5.09
C TYR A 168 11.97 18.70 5.24
N GLU A 169 12.22 19.36 6.37
CA GLU A 169 13.54 19.94 6.68
C GLU A 169 14.59 18.87 6.99
N GLN A 170 14.22 17.82 7.74
CA GLN A 170 15.14 16.75 8.15
C GLN A 170 15.42 15.72 7.06
N LYS A 171 14.57 15.61 6.05
CA LYS A 171 14.63 14.57 5.00
C LYS A 171 14.55 15.16 3.59
N PRO A 172 15.50 16.04 3.21
CA PRO A 172 15.42 16.79 1.95
C PRO A 172 15.40 15.89 0.71
N PHE A 173 16.05 14.72 0.78
CA PHE A 173 16.07 13.76 -0.33
C PHE A 173 14.69 13.17 -0.67
N ARG A 174 13.76 13.10 0.28
CA ARG A 174 12.38 12.64 0.01
C ARG A 174 11.67 13.58 -0.96
N LYS A 175 11.82 14.88 -0.77
CA LYS A 175 11.30 15.88 -1.72
C LYS A 175 11.87 15.69 -3.12
N ILE A 176 13.19 15.49 -3.22
CA ILE A 176 13.86 15.30 -4.51
C ILE A 176 13.30 14.07 -5.24
N VAL A 177 13.12 12.97 -4.53
CA VAL A 177 12.54 11.75 -5.11
C VAL A 177 11.11 12.00 -5.59
N MET A 178 10.24 12.63 -4.79
CA MET A 178 8.87 12.97 -5.21
C MET A 178 8.86 13.86 -6.44
N GLN A 179 9.72 14.87 -6.49
CA GLN A 179 9.88 15.76 -7.65
C GLN A 179 10.41 15.03 -8.89
N THR A 180 11.27 14.02 -8.72
CA THR A 180 11.76 13.18 -9.82
C THR A 180 10.61 12.39 -10.46
N PHE A 181 9.61 11.99 -9.68
CA PHE A 181 8.38 11.38 -10.17
C PHE A 181 7.33 12.40 -10.67
N GLY A 182 7.59 13.70 -10.62
CA GLY A 182 6.72 14.75 -11.15
C GLY A 182 5.72 15.33 -10.16
N ALA A 183 5.86 15.05 -8.84
CA ALA A 183 5.00 15.63 -7.81
C ALA A 183 5.56 16.97 -7.29
#